data_b8d99c1e1c1f7815e34e8521a920f9af
#
_entry.id   b8d99c1e1c1f7815e34e8521a920f9af
#
_cell.length_a   1.000
_cell.length_b   1.000
_cell.length_c   1.000
_cell.angle_alpha   90.00
_cell.angle_beta   90.00
_cell.angle_gamma   90.00
#
_symmetry.space_group_name_H-M   'P 1'
#
loop_
_entity.id
_entity.type
_entity.pdbx_description
1 polymer ?
#
loop_
_entity_poly.entity_id
_entity_poly.type
_entity_poly.pdbx_seq_one_letter_code
_entity_poly.pdbx_strand_id
1 'polypeptide(L)'
;MLERIEKVLLAEKPDWVLTYGDTNSTVAGSLTSAKLHIPTAHVEAGLRSFNRRMPEEINRIATDHISDLLFAPTQNAMHLLAKEGLAERARFSGDVMFDSILHYKQLVNESHRPEALGDLQDFYLATVHRPENTDNPQRLKRIFSAFARLPKPVIVPLHPRTQKLLSQVPIGANVKILQPVSYLQMLYLLKHCAMVLTDSGGLQKEAYFMQKACVTLRDETEWVETLENGWNVIVGADEEKIVQAVARRQPGEQSLAFGDGHAAEKIVRFLQSFM
;
A
#
# COMPACT_ATOMS: atom_id res chain seq x y z
N MET A 1 -2.60 -21.82 -10.81
CA MET A 1 -1.55 -21.21 -9.98
C MET A 1 -0.94 -22.27 -9.05
N LEU A 2 -1.73 -22.92 -8.22
CA LEU A 2 -1.29 -23.98 -7.30
C LEU A 2 -0.39 -25.04 -7.98
N GLU A 3 -0.86 -25.68 -9.05
CA GLU A 3 -0.10 -26.71 -9.79
C GLU A 3 1.29 -26.24 -10.28
N ARG A 4 1.41 -24.96 -10.66
CA ARG A 4 2.70 -24.41 -11.11
C ARG A 4 3.67 -24.21 -9.94
N ILE A 5 3.15 -23.73 -8.81
CA ILE A 5 3.93 -23.52 -7.58
C ILE A 5 4.39 -24.89 -7.04
N GLU A 6 3.48 -25.88 -7.00
CA GLU A 6 3.79 -27.25 -6.58
C GLU A 6 4.99 -27.84 -7.33
N LYS A 7 4.99 -27.73 -8.68
CA LYS A 7 6.11 -28.20 -9.51
C LYS A 7 7.44 -27.54 -9.14
N VAL A 8 7.43 -26.25 -8.84
CA VAL A 8 8.63 -25.51 -8.42
C VAL A 8 9.09 -25.97 -7.04
N LEU A 9 8.17 -26.05 -6.08
CA LEU A 9 8.51 -26.45 -4.71
C LEU A 9 9.04 -27.88 -4.63
N LEU A 10 8.50 -28.83 -5.42
CA LEU A 10 8.99 -30.21 -5.51
C LEU A 10 10.39 -30.30 -6.14
N ALA A 11 10.71 -29.39 -7.08
CA ALA A 11 12.02 -29.34 -7.72
C ALA A 11 13.09 -28.69 -6.83
N GLU A 12 12.76 -27.52 -6.25
CA GLU A 12 13.70 -26.69 -5.49
C GLU A 12 13.89 -27.18 -4.03
N LYS A 13 12.86 -27.82 -3.45
CA LYS A 13 12.86 -28.34 -2.06
C LYS A 13 13.37 -27.30 -1.04
N PRO A 14 12.77 -26.11 -0.97
CA PRO A 14 13.23 -25.06 -0.07
C PRO A 14 12.96 -25.44 1.40
N ASP A 15 13.78 -24.94 2.32
CA ASP A 15 13.56 -25.09 3.76
C ASP A 15 12.39 -24.24 4.25
N TRP A 16 12.17 -23.10 3.62
CA TRP A 16 11.08 -22.16 3.91
C TRP A 16 10.47 -21.58 2.63
N VAL A 17 9.17 -21.36 2.67
CA VAL A 17 8.46 -20.56 1.66
C VAL A 17 8.01 -19.23 2.30
N LEU A 18 8.46 -18.10 1.76
CA LEU A 18 8.02 -16.78 2.18
C LEU A 18 6.94 -16.27 1.23
N THR A 19 5.82 -15.87 1.80
CA THR A 19 4.72 -15.21 1.08
C THR A 19 4.52 -13.80 1.60
N TYR A 20 4.19 -12.87 0.71
CA TYR A 20 4.08 -11.45 1.01
C TYR A 20 2.69 -10.91 0.69
N GLY A 21 2.14 -10.09 1.57
CA GLY A 21 0.89 -9.37 1.36
C GLY A 21 -0.33 -10.28 1.25
N ASP A 22 -1.28 -9.94 0.38
CA ASP A 22 -2.63 -10.51 0.39
C ASP A 22 -3.22 -10.82 -0.99
N THR A 23 -2.37 -11.06 -1.97
CA THR A 23 -2.81 -11.39 -3.34
C THR A 23 -3.22 -12.86 -3.48
N ASN A 24 -3.86 -13.21 -4.60
CA ASN A 24 -4.18 -14.61 -4.90
C ASN A 24 -2.93 -15.49 -5.00
N SER A 25 -1.77 -14.94 -5.40
CA SER A 25 -0.50 -15.65 -5.42
C SER A 25 0.03 -15.92 -4.01
N THR A 26 -0.22 -15.02 -3.07
CA THR A 26 0.12 -15.20 -1.65
C THR A 26 -0.57 -16.44 -1.07
N VAL A 27 -1.90 -16.51 -1.22
CA VAL A 27 -2.69 -17.68 -0.77
C VAL A 27 -2.24 -18.94 -1.48
N ALA A 28 -2.04 -18.87 -2.81
CA ALA A 28 -1.63 -20.04 -3.57
C ALA A 28 -0.27 -20.56 -3.13
N GLY A 29 0.69 -19.69 -2.84
CA GLY A 29 2.00 -20.05 -2.28
C GLY A 29 1.87 -20.72 -0.93
N SER A 30 1.20 -20.08 0.02
CA SER A 30 1.02 -20.60 1.39
C SER A 30 0.25 -21.93 1.41
N LEU A 31 -0.83 -22.04 0.64
CA LEU A 31 -1.61 -23.28 0.60
C LEU A 31 -0.81 -24.43 -0.02
N THR A 32 -0.06 -24.17 -1.09
CA THR A 32 0.72 -25.21 -1.76
C THR A 32 1.86 -25.70 -0.86
N SER A 33 2.62 -24.80 -0.23
CA SER A 33 3.72 -25.18 0.67
C SER A 33 3.21 -25.93 1.90
N ALA A 34 2.14 -25.49 2.54
CA ALA A 34 1.53 -26.17 3.68
C ALA A 34 1.08 -27.59 3.32
N LYS A 35 0.47 -27.80 2.13
CA LYS A 35 0.05 -29.13 1.65
C LYS A 35 1.24 -30.05 1.33
N LEU A 36 2.39 -29.49 1.01
CA LEU A 36 3.63 -30.23 0.79
C LEU A 36 4.48 -30.39 2.08
N HIS A 37 3.97 -29.92 3.22
CA HIS A 37 4.66 -29.92 4.51
C HIS A 37 5.98 -29.13 4.49
N ILE A 38 6.06 -28.06 3.68
CA ILE A 38 7.17 -27.13 3.65
C ILE A 38 6.80 -25.94 4.55
N PRO A 39 7.63 -25.60 5.55
CA PRO A 39 7.37 -24.49 6.46
C PRO A 39 7.11 -23.18 5.71
N THR A 40 6.09 -22.42 6.13
CA THR A 40 5.63 -21.21 5.45
C THR A 40 5.66 -20.02 6.38
N ALA A 41 6.24 -18.92 5.94
CA ALA A 41 6.24 -17.65 6.63
C ALA A 41 5.45 -16.59 5.84
N HIS A 42 4.54 -15.90 6.51
CA HIS A 42 3.77 -14.80 5.93
C HIS A 42 4.33 -13.45 6.41
N VAL A 43 4.79 -12.64 5.47
CA VAL A 43 5.26 -11.27 5.70
C VAL A 43 4.13 -10.30 5.39
N GLU A 44 3.90 -9.32 6.24
CA GLU A 44 2.75 -8.41 6.28
C GLU A 44 1.48 -9.11 6.83
N ALA A 45 1.65 -9.97 7.83
CA ALA A 45 0.60 -10.72 8.48
C ALA A 45 -0.22 -9.87 9.47
N GLY A 46 -1.46 -10.28 9.73
CA GLY A 46 -2.29 -9.72 10.80
C GLY A 46 -3.09 -8.47 10.46
N LEU A 47 -3.04 -8.00 9.22
CA LEU A 47 -3.87 -6.88 8.78
C LEU A 47 -5.33 -7.32 8.62
N ARG A 48 -6.27 -6.44 8.98
CA ARG A 48 -7.71 -6.68 8.81
C ARG A 48 -8.43 -5.39 8.39
N SER A 49 -9.20 -5.48 7.30
CA SER A 49 -10.16 -4.45 6.89
C SER A 49 -11.56 -4.74 7.42
N PHE A 50 -11.81 -5.98 7.89
CA PHE A 50 -13.12 -6.49 8.28
C PHE A 50 -14.18 -6.46 7.18
N ASN A 51 -13.78 -6.19 5.93
CA ASN A 51 -14.63 -6.18 4.76
C ASN A 51 -14.49 -7.48 3.96
N ARG A 52 -15.30 -8.47 4.26
CA ARG A 52 -15.28 -9.78 3.58
C ARG A 52 -15.68 -9.76 2.10
N ARG A 53 -16.16 -8.63 1.56
CA ARG A 53 -16.37 -8.45 0.11
C ARG A 53 -15.07 -8.15 -0.63
N MET A 54 -14.02 -7.78 0.10
CA MET A 54 -12.69 -7.52 -0.41
C MET A 54 -11.95 -8.86 -0.58
N PRO A 55 -11.53 -9.23 -1.79
CA PRO A 55 -10.79 -10.49 -2.01
C PRO A 55 -9.51 -10.59 -1.18
N GLU A 56 -8.81 -9.47 -1.01
CA GLU A 56 -7.59 -9.37 -0.22
C GLU A 56 -7.83 -9.72 1.26
N GLU A 57 -8.99 -9.36 1.83
CA GLU A 57 -9.32 -9.71 3.21
C GLU A 57 -9.45 -11.23 3.40
N ILE A 58 -10.08 -11.90 2.45
CA ILE A 58 -10.18 -13.36 2.47
C ILE A 58 -8.79 -13.99 2.34
N ASN A 59 -7.98 -13.45 1.44
CA ASN A 59 -6.63 -13.96 1.18
C ASN A 59 -5.75 -13.85 2.43
N ARG A 60 -5.72 -12.70 3.10
CA ARG A 60 -4.85 -12.49 4.28
C ARG A 60 -5.28 -13.34 5.46
N ILE A 61 -6.58 -13.47 5.72
CA ILE A 61 -7.10 -14.35 6.76
C ILE A 61 -6.67 -15.80 6.48
N ALA A 62 -6.90 -16.30 5.26
CA ALA A 62 -6.53 -17.66 4.89
C ALA A 62 -5.01 -17.88 5.01
N THR A 63 -4.20 -16.95 4.52
CA THR A 63 -2.73 -17.03 4.57
C THR A 63 -2.23 -17.04 6.00
N ASP A 64 -2.73 -16.17 6.88
CA ASP A 64 -2.35 -16.13 8.29
C ASP A 64 -2.64 -17.46 9.00
N HIS A 65 -3.80 -18.05 8.76
CA HIS A 65 -4.18 -19.32 9.40
C HIS A 65 -3.41 -20.54 8.87
N ILE A 66 -2.96 -20.51 7.62
CA ILE A 66 -2.19 -21.60 6.99
C ILE A 66 -0.70 -21.55 7.37
N SER A 67 -0.11 -20.36 7.52
CA SER A 67 1.33 -20.17 7.69
C SER A 67 1.82 -20.56 9.09
N ASP A 68 3.07 -21.07 9.18
CA ASP A 68 3.72 -21.48 10.43
C ASP A 68 4.29 -20.29 11.20
N LEU A 69 4.78 -19.25 10.49
CA LEU A 69 5.28 -18.01 11.07
C LEU A 69 4.57 -16.80 10.44
N LEU A 70 4.31 -15.79 11.28
CA LEU A 70 3.55 -14.60 10.93
C LEU A 70 4.36 -13.36 11.32
N PHE A 71 4.88 -12.65 10.33
CA PHE A 71 5.63 -11.42 10.54
C PHE A 71 4.71 -10.21 10.41
N ALA A 72 4.35 -9.64 11.56
CA ALA A 72 3.42 -8.51 11.65
C ALA A 72 4.15 -7.18 11.47
N PRO A 73 3.64 -6.29 10.61
CA PRO A 73 4.24 -4.98 10.35
C PRO A 73 4.03 -3.98 11.49
N THR A 74 2.98 -4.15 12.29
CA THR A 74 2.58 -3.20 13.35
C THR A 74 2.14 -3.92 14.62
N GLN A 75 2.08 -3.18 15.74
CA GLN A 75 1.55 -3.73 17.00
C GLN A 75 0.03 -4.00 16.92
N ASN A 76 -0.70 -3.22 16.12
CA ASN A 76 -2.11 -3.51 15.88
C ASN A 76 -2.29 -4.86 15.16
N ALA A 77 -1.47 -5.16 14.15
CA ALA A 77 -1.47 -6.45 13.49
C ALA A 77 -1.16 -7.60 14.46
N MET A 78 -0.18 -7.45 15.36
CA MET A 78 0.09 -8.41 16.45
C MET A 78 -1.14 -8.65 17.33
N HIS A 79 -1.83 -7.57 17.71
CA HIS A 79 -3.05 -7.66 18.52
C HIS A 79 -4.19 -8.39 17.81
N LEU A 80 -4.36 -8.14 16.49
CA LEU A 80 -5.38 -8.81 15.69
C LEU A 80 -5.08 -10.31 15.53
N LEU A 81 -3.82 -10.69 15.30
CA LEU A 81 -3.40 -12.09 15.28
C LEU A 81 -3.64 -12.77 16.62
N ALA A 82 -3.38 -12.10 17.74
CA ALA A 82 -3.64 -12.65 19.07
C ALA A 82 -5.13 -12.89 19.31
N LYS A 83 -6.02 -12.01 18.86
CA LYS A 83 -7.47 -12.20 18.92
C LYS A 83 -7.95 -13.43 18.12
N GLU A 84 -7.24 -13.80 17.08
CA GLU A 84 -7.54 -14.97 16.24
C GLU A 84 -6.84 -16.25 16.74
N GLY A 85 -6.17 -16.21 17.91
CA GLY A 85 -5.48 -17.36 18.49
C GLY A 85 -4.12 -17.67 17.83
N LEU A 86 -3.53 -16.72 17.08
CA LEU A 86 -2.30 -16.90 16.32
C LEU A 86 -1.05 -16.29 17.00
N ALA A 87 -1.16 -15.85 18.25
CA ALA A 87 -0.10 -15.14 18.98
C ALA A 87 1.23 -15.90 19.04
N GLU A 88 1.19 -17.23 19.24
CA GLU A 88 2.40 -18.05 19.38
C GLU A 88 3.26 -18.07 18.12
N ARG A 89 2.61 -17.95 16.93
CA ARG A 89 3.27 -17.92 15.61
C ARG A 89 3.62 -16.52 15.14
N ALA A 90 3.11 -15.48 15.83
CA ALA A 90 3.28 -14.08 15.43
C ALA A 90 4.59 -13.48 15.98
N ARG A 91 5.25 -12.67 15.14
CA ARG A 91 6.44 -11.88 15.49
C ARG A 91 6.33 -10.48 14.93
N PHE A 92 6.59 -9.48 15.75
CA PHE A 92 6.68 -8.11 15.28
C PHE A 92 8.00 -7.90 14.54
N SER A 93 7.93 -7.69 13.23
CA SER A 93 9.09 -7.42 12.39
C SER A 93 9.28 -5.92 12.08
N GLY A 94 8.19 -5.18 12.05
CA GLY A 94 8.11 -3.93 11.32
C GLY A 94 7.74 -4.18 9.85
N ASP A 95 7.66 -3.11 9.06
CA ASP A 95 7.17 -3.15 7.69
C ASP A 95 8.33 -3.16 6.67
N VAL A 96 8.41 -4.21 5.85
CA VAL A 96 9.45 -4.34 4.80
C VAL A 96 9.34 -3.26 3.72
N MET A 97 8.17 -2.66 3.53
CA MET A 97 8.02 -1.53 2.63
C MET A 97 8.73 -0.29 3.20
N PHE A 98 8.77 -0.14 4.53
CA PHE A 98 9.56 0.92 5.17
C PHE A 98 11.06 0.76 4.89
N ASP A 99 11.60 -0.46 5.02
CA ASP A 99 13.00 -0.77 4.65
C ASP A 99 13.25 -0.39 3.17
N SER A 100 12.33 -0.79 2.27
CA SER A 100 12.44 -0.46 0.85
C SER A 100 12.45 1.04 0.60
N ILE A 101 11.56 1.81 1.24
CA ILE A 101 11.54 3.28 1.11
C ILE A 101 12.82 3.90 1.62
N LEU A 102 13.35 3.46 2.76
CA LEU A 102 14.62 3.96 3.31
C LEU A 102 15.79 3.72 2.35
N HIS A 103 15.80 2.58 1.67
CA HIS A 103 16.81 2.25 0.67
C HIS A 103 16.64 3.08 -0.60
N TYR A 104 15.48 3.03 -1.23
CA TYR A 104 15.26 3.64 -2.55
C TYR A 104 15.21 5.17 -2.52
N LYS A 105 14.75 5.80 -1.43
CA LYS A 105 14.72 7.27 -1.34
C LYS A 105 16.12 7.91 -1.48
N GLN A 106 17.19 7.17 -1.14
CA GLN A 106 18.57 7.63 -1.28
C GLN A 106 19.05 7.61 -2.74
N LEU A 107 18.45 6.72 -3.57
CA LEU A 107 18.76 6.58 -4.99
C LEU A 107 18.02 7.59 -5.86
N VAL A 108 16.95 8.19 -5.33
CA VAL A 108 16.11 9.14 -6.08
C VAL A 108 16.81 10.49 -6.22
N ASN A 109 17.03 10.89 -7.46
CA ASN A 109 17.65 12.15 -7.86
C ASN A 109 16.94 12.76 -9.08
N GLU A 110 17.43 13.87 -9.61
CA GLU A 110 16.82 14.61 -10.73
C GLU A 110 16.69 13.78 -12.03
N SER A 111 17.49 12.75 -12.24
CA SER A 111 17.35 11.88 -13.42
C SER A 111 16.05 11.06 -13.40
N HIS A 112 15.42 10.94 -12.24
CA HIS A 112 14.14 10.24 -12.08
C HIS A 112 12.92 11.17 -12.18
N ARG A 113 13.15 12.47 -12.46
CA ARG A 113 12.07 13.42 -12.72
C ARG A 113 11.32 13.01 -13.98
N PRO A 114 9.99 12.79 -13.93
CA PRO A 114 9.24 12.56 -15.16
C PRO A 114 9.33 13.76 -16.10
N GLU A 115 9.72 13.55 -17.34
CA GLU A 115 9.85 14.63 -18.34
C GLU A 115 8.54 15.44 -18.48
N ALA A 116 7.43 14.73 -18.49
CA ALA A 116 6.11 15.34 -18.55
C ALA A 116 5.78 16.27 -17.38
N LEU A 117 6.51 16.20 -16.25
CA LEU A 117 6.33 17.13 -15.12
C LEU A 117 6.73 18.56 -15.50
N GLY A 118 7.72 18.73 -16.42
CA GLY A 118 8.28 20.04 -16.79
C GLY A 118 8.90 20.73 -15.57
N ASP A 119 8.74 22.06 -15.44
CA ASP A 119 9.32 22.83 -14.33
C ASP A 119 8.42 22.89 -13.08
N LEU A 120 7.34 22.11 -13.04
CA LEU A 120 6.40 22.13 -11.92
C LEU A 120 7.04 21.61 -10.65
N GLN A 121 7.05 22.41 -9.57
CA GLN A 121 7.66 22.06 -8.29
C GLN A 121 6.66 21.88 -7.16
N ASP A 122 5.53 22.57 -7.20
CA ASP A 122 4.51 22.56 -6.13
C ASP A 122 3.21 21.98 -6.65
N PHE A 123 2.92 20.73 -6.28
CA PHE A 123 1.79 19.95 -6.79
C PHE A 123 1.28 18.95 -5.75
N TYR A 124 0.07 18.47 -5.97
CA TYR A 124 -0.48 17.29 -5.31
C TYR A 124 -0.24 16.07 -6.19
N LEU A 125 0.11 14.94 -5.57
CA LEU A 125 0.22 13.65 -6.24
C LEU A 125 -1.06 12.87 -6.02
N ALA A 126 -1.72 12.40 -7.09
CA ALA A 126 -2.93 11.61 -6.95
C ALA A 126 -2.86 10.29 -7.73
N THR A 127 -3.42 9.21 -7.14
CA THR A 127 -3.65 7.94 -7.82
C THR A 127 -5.07 7.44 -7.56
N VAL A 128 -5.75 6.97 -8.61
CA VAL A 128 -7.10 6.41 -8.52
C VAL A 128 -7.17 5.18 -9.41
N HIS A 129 -7.32 3.99 -8.82
CA HIS A 129 -7.33 2.72 -9.56
C HIS A 129 -8.14 1.60 -8.91
N ARG A 130 -8.62 1.77 -7.67
CA ARG A 130 -9.41 0.74 -6.99
C ARG A 130 -10.77 0.55 -7.65
N PRO A 131 -11.29 -0.72 -7.73
CA PRO A 131 -12.58 -1.02 -8.32
C PRO A 131 -13.72 -0.18 -7.77
N GLU A 132 -13.75 0.05 -6.46
CA GLU A 132 -14.81 0.83 -5.80
C GLU A 132 -14.97 2.23 -6.41
N ASN A 133 -13.87 2.82 -6.87
CA ASN A 133 -13.87 4.14 -7.50
C ASN A 133 -13.98 4.05 -9.02
N THR A 134 -13.24 3.13 -9.66
CA THR A 134 -13.19 3.05 -11.13
C THR A 134 -14.43 2.40 -11.74
N ASP A 135 -15.02 1.41 -11.06
CA ASP A 135 -16.21 0.71 -11.57
C ASP A 135 -17.53 1.48 -11.24
N ASN A 136 -17.39 2.62 -10.51
CA ASN A 136 -18.49 3.53 -10.22
C ASN A 136 -18.24 4.91 -10.86
N PRO A 137 -18.84 5.23 -12.02
CA PRO A 137 -18.62 6.48 -12.73
C PRO A 137 -18.94 7.73 -11.88
N GLN A 138 -19.89 7.65 -10.97
CA GLN A 138 -20.27 8.78 -10.11
C GLN A 138 -19.18 9.05 -9.06
N ARG A 139 -18.59 8.02 -8.47
CA ARG A 139 -17.47 8.18 -7.53
C ARG A 139 -16.27 8.78 -8.25
N LEU A 140 -15.89 8.22 -9.39
CA LEU A 140 -14.76 8.70 -10.20
C LEU A 140 -14.97 10.18 -10.60
N LYS A 141 -16.17 10.56 -11.06
CA LYS A 141 -16.52 11.92 -11.41
C LYS A 141 -16.37 12.88 -10.22
N ARG A 142 -16.87 12.52 -9.03
CA ARG A 142 -16.76 13.35 -7.81
C ARG A 142 -15.30 13.56 -7.42
N ILE A 143 -14.47 12.51 -7.50
CA ILE A 143 -13.03 12.61 -7.19
C ILE A 143 -12.35 13.60 -8.14
N PHE A 144 -12.56 13.49 -9.45
CA PHE A 144 -11.94 14.40 -10.41
C PHE A 144 -12.53 15.83 -10.35
N SER A 145 -13.81 15.97 -10.00
CA SER A 145 -14.40 17.29 -9.70
C SER A 145 -13.72 17.93 -8.49
N ALA A 146 -13.45 17.17 -7.43
CA ALA A 146 -12.69 17.67 -6.29
C ALA A 146 -11.29 18.10 -6.71
N PHE A 147 -10.57 17.29 -7.51
CA PHE A 147 -9.24 17.65 -8.01
C PHE A 147 -9.23 18.97 -8.77
N ALA A 148 -10.24 19.21 -9.60
CA ALA A 148 -10.37 20.46 -10.36
C ALA A 148 -10.52 21.70 -9.48
N ARG A 149 -10.96 21.56 -8.23
CA ARG A 149 -11.15 22.66 -7.25
C ARG A 149 -9.94 22.89 -6.36
N LEU A 150 -8.90 22.04 -6.42
CA LEU A 150 -7.75 22.19 -5.55
C LEU A 150 -6.85 23.34 -5.96
N PRO A 151 -6.21 24.03 -4.99
CA PRO A 151 -5.45 25.26 -5.26
C PRO A 151 -4.12 25.04 -6.01
N LYS A 152 -3.57 23.82 -5.99
CA LYS A 152 -2.35 23.46 -6.69
C LYS A 152 -2.64 22.46 -7.80
N PRO A 153 -1.76 22.35 -8.82
CA PRO A 153 -1.86 21.32 -9.83
C PRO A 153 -1.89 19.92 -9.22
N VAL A 154 -2.72 19.05 -9.79
CA VAL A 154 -2.84 17.65 -9.38
C VAL A 154 -2.19 16.77 -10.46
N ILE A 155 -1.12 16.10 -10.10
CA ILE A 155 -0.41 15.18 -10.98
C ILE A 155 -0.96 13.77 -10.77
N VAL A 156 -1.44 13.17 -11.86
CA VAL A 156 -2.08 11.85 -11.84
C VAL A 156 -1.32 10.89 -12.77
N PRO A 157 -0.33 10.13 -12.26
CA PRO A 157 0.23 9.01 -13.01
C PRO A 157 -0.85 7.97 -13.26
N LEU A 158 -1.06 7.62 -14.54
CA LEU A 158 -2.16 6.74 -14.92
C LEU A 158 -1.89 5.28 -14.61
N HIS A 159 -2.83 4.67 -13.93
CA HIS A 159 -2.96 3.21 -13.97
C HIS A 159 -3.76 2.80 -15.23
N PRO A 160 -3.40 1.69 -15.93
CA PRO A 160 -4.09 1.25 -17.16
C PRO A 160 -5.62 1.10 -17.01
N ARG A 161 -6.09 0.75 -15.81
CA ARG A 161 -7.53 0.66 -15.50
C ARG A 161 -8.21 2.02 -15.60
N THR A 162 -7.64 3.05 -15.02
CA THR A 162 -8.20 4.40 -14.99
C THR A 162 -8.12 5.07 -16.37
N GLN A 163 -7.09 4.76 -17.14
CA GLN A 163 -6.91 5.31 -18.49
C GLN A 163 -8.13 5.10 -19.39
N LYS A 164 -8.74 3.92 -19.32
CA LYS A 164 -9.92 3.55 -20.13
C LYS A 164 -11.16 4.36 -19.77
N LEU A 165 -11.18 4.98 -18.61
CA LEU A 165 -12.35 5.68 -18.05
C LEU A 165 -12.22 7.19 -18.12
N LEU A 166 -11.06 7.73 -18.49
CA LEU A 166 -10.82 9.19 -18.52
C LEU A 166 -11.75 9.96 -19.47
N SER A 167 -12.16 9.33 -20.57
CA SER A 167 -13.12 9.96 -21.51
C SER A 167 -14.51 10.21 -20.90
N GLN A 168 -14.80 9.58 -19.77
CA GLN A 168 -16.09 9.68 -19.07
C GLN A 168 -16.06 10.69 -17.90
N VAL A 169 -14.90 11.32 -17.66
CA VAL A 169 -14.68 12.17 -16.49
C VAL A 169 -14.22 13.56 -16.93
N PRO A 170 -14.80 14.64 -16.40
CA PRO A 170 -14.31 15.99 -16.68
C PRO A 170 -12.93 16.17 -16.02
N ILE A 171 -11.91 16.48 -16.83
CA ILE A 171 -10.58 16.77 -16.36
C ILE A 171 -10.42 18.27 -16.19
N GLY A 172 -10.17 18.73 -14.96
CA GLY A 172 -9.92 20.15 -14.67
C GLY A 172 -8.60 20.64 -15.30
N ALA A 173 -8.53 21.94 -15.62
CA ALA A 173 -7.34 22.54 -16.22
C ALA A 173 -6.06 22.41 -15.35
N ASN A 174 -6.24 22.30 -14.03
CA ASN A 174 -5.16 22.09 -13.07
C ASN A 174 -4.79 20.59 -12.87
N VAL A 175 -5.48 19.65 -13.54
CA VAL A 175 -5.21 18.21 -13.43
C VAL A 175 -4.33 17.78 -14.59
N LYS A 176 -3.12 17.34 -14.29
CA LYS A 176 -2.15 16.88 -15.29
C LYS A 176 -2.02 15.37 -15.22
N ILE A 177 -2.46 14.72 -16.29
CA ILE A 177 -2.38 13.26 -16.44
C ILE A 177 -1.00 12.89 -16.97
N LEU A 178 -0.31 11.97 -16.32
CA LEU A 178 0.94 11.38 -16.79
C LEU A 178 0.72 9.96 -17.29
N GLN A 179 1.56 9.51 -18.23
CA GLN A 179 1.68 8.09 -18.53
C GLN A 179 2.15 7.30 -17.30
N PRO A 180 1.98 5.98 -17.27
CA PRO A 180 2.54 5.16 -16.20
C PRO A 180 4.01 5.48 -15.97
N VAL A 181 4.37 5.71 -14.72
CA VAL A 181 5.75 6.05 -14.31
C VAL A 181 6.42 4.84 -13.67
N SER A 182 7.76 4.78 -13.72
CA SER A 182 8.52 3.78 -13.00
C SER A 182 8.44 4.00 -11.48
N TYR A 183 8.84 2.99 -10.69
CA TYR A 183 8.85 3.11 -9.23
C TYR A 183 9.71 4.27 -8.74
N LEU A 184 10.92 4.44 -9.28
CA LEU A 184 11.80 5.55 -8.90
C LEU A 184 11.24 6.92 -9.29
N GLN A 185 10.54 7.00 -10.44
CA GLN A 185 9.80 8.21 -10.81
C GLN A 185 8.62 8.48 -9.87
N MET A 186 7.90 7.44 -9.41
CA MET A 186 6.84 7.59 -8.41
C MET A 186 7.41 8.10 -7.09
N LEU A 187 8.55 7.56 -6.63
CA LEU A 187 9.24 8.06 -5.44
C LEU A 187 9.75 9.50 -5.61
N TYR A 188 10.18 9.87 -6.82
CA TYR A 188 10.51 11.27 -7.12
C TYR A 188 9.30 12.17 -6.95
N LEU A 189 8.16 11.81 -7.55
CA LEU A 189 6.92 12.57 -7.41
C LEU A 189 6.48 12.67 -5.94
N LEU A 190 6.54 11.55 -5.23
CA LEU A 190 6.20 11.47 -3.81
C LEU A 190 7.10 12.35 -2.94
N LYS A 191 8.41 12.37 -3.22
CA LYS A 191 9.38 13.21 -2.51
C LYS A 191 9.09 14.71 -2.67
N HIS A 192 8.62 15.12 -3.85
CA HIS A 192 8.46 16.53 -4.20
C HIS A 192 7.00 17.04 -4.13
N CYS A 193 6.00 16.16 -3.98
CA CYS A 193 4.63 16.61 -3.82
C CYS A 193 4.39 17.30 -2.48
N ALA A 194 3.38 18.18 -2.44
CA ALA A 194 2.91 18.81 -1.21
C ALA A 194 2.07 17.84 -0.36
N MET A 195 1.29 16.98 -1.01
CA MET A 195 0.37 16.03 -0.36
C MET A 195 0.00 14.93 -1.35
N VAL A 196 -0.41 13.77 -0.83
CA VAL A 196 -0.88 12.62 -1.61
C VAL A 196 -2.39 12.47 -1.48
N LEU A 197 -3.08 12.19 -2.59
CA LEU A 197 -4.49 11.82 -2.64
C LEU A 197 -4.60 10.44 -3.31
N THR A 198 -5.02 9.40 -2.58
CA THR A 198 -4.93 8.05 -3.15
C THR A 198 -5.99 7.09 -2.65
N ASP A 199 -6.35 6.11 -3.49
CA ASP A 199 -7.10 4.92 -3.10
C ASP A 199 -6.19 3.67 -2.95
N SER A 200 -4.88 3.82 -3.15
CA SER A 200 -3.89 2.75 -3.01
C SER A 200 -3.48 2.55 -1.55
N GLY A 201 -3.62 1.33 -1.02
CA GLY A 201 -3.12 0.97 0.31
C GLY A 201 -1.59 1.14 0.43
N GLY A 202 -0.85 0.70 -0.59
CA GLY A 202 0.61 0.85 -0.62
C GLY A 202 1.06 2.31 -0.60
N LEU A 203 0.44 3.16 -1.44
CA LEU A 203 0.83 4.58 -1.51
C LEU A 203 0.46 5.37 -0.24
N GLN A 204 -0.55 4.95 0.53
CA GLN A 204 -0.82 5.50 1.87
C GLN A 204 0.38 5.31 2.79
N LYS A 205 0.95 4.09 2.84
CA LYS A 205 2.16 3.79 3.63
C LYS A 205 3.38 4.53 3.10
N GLU A 206 3.60 4.51 1.77
CA GLU A 206 4.73 5.21 1.16
C GLU A 206 4.68 6.72 1.45
N ALA A 207 3.49 7.33 1.40
CA ALA A 207 3.29 8.72 1.79
C ALA A 207 3.69 8.95 3.26
N TYR A 208 3.21 8.09 4.16
CA TYR A 208 3.57 8.14 5.57
C TYR A 208 5.09 8.03 5.77
N PHE A 209 5.76 7.05 5.18
CA PHE A 209 7.20 6.84 5.29
C PHE A 209 8.05 7.98 4.69
N MET A 210 7.50 8.67 3.69
CA MET A 210 8.11 9.85 3.08
C MET A 210 7.70 11.17 3.76
N GLN A 211 6.99 11.09 4.90
CA GLN A 211 6.52 12.27 5.66
C GLN A 211 5.66 13.20 4.82
N LYS A 212 4.77 12.61 4.00
CA LYS A 212 3.77 13.34 3.22
C LYS A 212 2.38 13.10 3.79
N ALA A 213 1.64 14.16 4.03
CA ALA A 213 0.23 14.05 4.38
C ALA A 213 -0.54 13.34 3.27
N CYS A 214 -1.51 12.52 3.65
CA CYS A 214 -2.29 11.69 2.74
C CYS A 214 -3.79 11.94 2.92
N VAL A 215 -4.51 11.95 1.81
CA VAL A 215 -5.98 11.94 1.76
C VAL A 215 -6.40 10.63 1.10
N THR A 216 -7.03 9.76 1.85
CA THR A 216 -7.46 8.44 1.39
C THR A 216 -8.83 8.50 0.75
N LEU A 217 -8.89 8.21 -0.56
CA LEU A 217 -10.08 8.21 -1.41
C LEU A 217 -10.85 6.89 -1.30
N ARG A 218 -10.91 6.32 -0.09
CA ARG A 218 -11.64 5.09 0.25
C ARG A 218 -12.53 5.35 1.45
N ASP A 219 -13.47 4.45 1.69
CA ASP A 219 -14.37 4.54 2.86
C ASP A 219 -13.75 3.87 4.10
N GLU A 220 -12.66 3.10 3.92
CA GLU A 220 -11.92 2.39 4.97
C GLU A 220 -10.43 2.28 4.64
N THR A 221 -9.61 1.90 5.62
CA THR A 221 -8.20 1.53 5.42
C THR A 221 -7.79 0.43 6.38
N GLU A 222 -6.95 -0.48 5.93
CA GLU A 222 -6.23 -1.46 6.74
C GLU A 222 -5.06 -0.84 7.53
N TRP A 223 -4.62 0.36 7.15
CA TRP A 223 -3.45 1.05 7.70
C TRP A 223 -3.86 2.13 8.70
N VAL A 224 -4.50 1.70 9.79
CA VAL A 224 -5.04 2.61 10.82
C VAL A 224 -3.97 3.46 11.50
N GLU A 225 -2.73 2.97 11.56
CA GLU A 225 -1.58 3.68 12.12
C GLU A 225 -1.25 4.94 11.33
N THR A 226 -1.52 4.97 10.02
CA THR A 226 -1.32 6.17 9.20
C THR A 226 -2.28 7.30 9.54
N LEU A 227 -3.41 7.00 10.22
CA LEU A 227 -4.39 8.00 10.63
C LEU A 227 -3.95 8.79 11.86
N GLU A 228 -2.97 8.28 12.60
CA GLU A 228 -2.46 8.90 13.81
C GLU A 228 -1.91 10.31 13.52
N ASN A 229 -2.18 11.22 14.43
CA ASN A 229 -1.71 12.61 14.38
C ASN A 229 -2.03 13.34 13.06
N GLY A 230 -3.04 12.87 12.30
CA GLY A 230 -3.51 13.53 11.08
C GLY A 230 -2.65 13.32 9.84
N TRP A 231 -1.76 12.31 9.82
CA TRP A 231 -0.95 11.99 8.64
C TRP A 231 -1.80 11.49 7.47
N ASN A 232 -2.87 10.79 7.75
CA ASN A 232 -3.81 10.33 6.74
C ASN A 232 -5.26 10.63 7.16
N VAL A 233 -6.12 10.90 6.20
CA VAL A 233 -7.55 11.18 6.44
C VAL A 233 -8.38 10.43 5.42
N ILE A 234 -9.32 9.63 5.90
CA ILE A 234 -10.27 8.90 5.07
C ILE A 234 -11.43 9.82 4.68
N VAL A 235 -11.68 9.99 3.39
CA VAL A 235 -12.72 10.89 2.87
C VAL A 235 -13.67 10.22 1.87
N GLY A 236 -13.35 9.02 1.40
CA GLY A 236 -14.11 8.36 0.34
C GLY A 236 -14.04 9.13 -0.98
N ALA A 237 -15.12 9.10 -1.73
CA ALA A 237 -15.31 9.86 -2.97
C ALA A 237 -16.21 11.10 -2.76
N ASP A 238 -16.16 11.69 -1.59
CA ASP A 238 -16.92 12.89 -1.24
C ASP A 238 -16.12 14.13 -1.64
N GLU A 239 -16.65 14.88 -2.61
CA GLU A 239 -15.99 16.06 -3.19
C GLU A 239 -15.64 17.12 -2.16
N GLU A 240 -16.57 17.45 -1.25
CA GLU A 240 -16.36 18.49 -0.24
C GLU A 240 -15.36 18.04 0.83
N LYS A 241 -15.44 16.78 1.26
CA LYS A 241 -14.48 16.23 2.21
C LYS A 241 -13.06 16.19 1.65
N ILE A 242 -12.89 15.88 0.34
CA ILE A 242 -11.57 15.90 -0.33
C ILE A 242 -10.98 17.31 -0.28
N VAL A 243 -11.76 18.32 -0.70
CA VAL A 243 -11.30 19.72 -0.72
C VAL A 243 -10.97 20.21 0.70
N GLN A 244 -11.81 19.92 1.68
CA GLN A 244 -11.58 20.30 3.08
C GLN A 244 -10.36 19.59 3.67
N ALA A 245 -10.13 18.31 3.34
CA ALA A 245 -8.99 17.56 3.84
C ALA A 245 -7.66 18.14 3.34
N VAL A 246 -7.61 18.60 2.08
CA VAL A 246 -6.40 19.22 1.50
C VAL A 246 -6.07 20.58 2.16
N ALA A 247 -7.09 21.30 2.65
CA ALA A 247 -6.91 22.59 3.34
C ALA A 247 -6.46 22.45 4.82
N ARG A 248 -6.33 21.25 5.35
CA ARG A 248 -5.97 21.00 6.76
C ARG A 248 -4.55 21.43 7.10
N ARG A 249 -4.30 21.62 8.40
CA ARG A 249 -2.96 21.89 8.94
C ARG A 249 -2.04 20.67 8.72
N GLN A 250 -0.73 20.94 8.77
CA GLN A 250 0.30 19.90 8.75
C GLN A 250 0.07 18.86 9.87
N PRO A 251 0.34 17.57 9.61
CA PRO A 251 0.26 16.53 10.62
C PRO A 251 1.20 16.80 11.80
N GLY A 252 0.91 16.15 12.93
CA GLY A 252 1.77 16.19 14.12
C GLY A 252 3.00 15.29 13.99
N GLU A 253 3.59 14.91 15.13
CA GLU A 253 4.72 14.01 15.17
C GLU A 253 4.35 12.60 14.66
N GLN A 254 5.26 11.97 13.92
CA GLN A 254 5.07 10.64 13.35
C GLN A 254 5.43 9.56 14.39
N SER A 255 4.60 8.53 14.50
CA SER A 255 4.88 7.39 15.38
C SER A 255 5.82 6.37 14.70
N LEU A 256 6.47 5.52 15.52
CA LEU A 256 7.28 4.39 15.06
C LEU A 256 6.45 3.11 14.87
N ALA A 257 5.18 3.24 14.53
CA ALA A 257 4.25 2.11 14.44
C ALA A 257 4.70 1.00 13.48
N PHE A 258 5.43 1.35 12.43
CA PHE A 258 5.92 0.43 11.40
C PHE A 258 7.35 -0.08 11.63
N GLY A 259 7.91 0.12 12.84
CA GLY A 259 9.26 -0.34 13.19
C GLY A 259 10.35 0.68 12.89
N ASP A 260 11.56 0.18 12.70
CA ASP A 260 12.80 0.98 12.65
C ASP A 260 13.54 0.93 11.28
N GLY A 261 12.93 0.30 10.26
CA GLY A 261 13.53 0.17 8.92
C GLY A 261 14.51 -0.99 8.79
N HIS A 262 14.43 -2.00 9.67
CA HIS A 262 15.23 -3.23 9.65
C HIS A 262 14.35 -4.49 9.68
N ALA A 263 13.15 -4.42 9.10
CA ALA A 263 12.19 -5.53 9.12
C ALA A 263 12.73 -6.75 8.39
N ALA A 264 13.29 -6.58 7.19
CA ALA A 264 13.85 -7.66 6.39
C ALA A 264 14.98 -8.40 7.13
N GLU A 265 15.89 -7.66 7.78
CA GLU A 265 16.98 -8.24 8.56
C GLU A 265 16.46 -9.06 9.75
N LYS A 266 15.46 -8.56 10.47
CA LYS A 266 14.82 -9.28 11.59
C LYS A 266 14.16 -10.56 11.12
N ILE A 267 13.44 -10.52 10.00
CA ILE A 267 12.79 -11.70 9.39
C ILE A 267 13.84 -12.76 9.06
N VAL A 268 14.91 -12.41 8.35
CA VAL A 268 15.97 -13.35 7.96
C VAL A 268 16.65 -13.96 9.17
N ARG A 269 17.04 -13.16 10.17
CA ARG A 269 17.65 -13.65 11.41
C ARG A 269 16.72 -14.62 12.15
N PHE A 270 15.43 -14.33 12.15
CA PHE A 270 14.44 -15.18 12.80
C PHE A 270 14.32 -16.54 12.09
N LEU A 271 14.22 -16.54 10.76
CA LEU A 271 14.16 -17.78 9.98
C LEU A 271 15.42 -18.63 10.14
N GLN A 272 16.59 -18.00 10.18
CA GLN A 272 17.87 -18.70 10.42
C GLN A 272 17.93 -19.40 11.78
N SER A 273 17.18 -18.93 12.78
CA SER A 273 17.14 -19.59 14.10
C SER A 273 16.38 -20.92 14.13
N PHE A 274 15.68 -21.28 13.05
CA PHE A 274 14.97 -22.56 12.88
C PHE A 274 15.70 -23.53 11.94
N MET A 275 16.81 -23.12 11.35
CA MET A 275 17.67 -23.97 10.52
C MET A 275 18.78 -24.58 11.37
#